data_3defafccd12b8b8d8841c606c8d1648e
#
_entry.id   3defafccd12b8b8d8841c606c8d1648e
#
_cell.length_a   1.000
_cell.length_b   1.000
_cell.length_c   1.000
_cell.angle_alpha   90.00
_cell.angle_beta   90.00
_cell.angle_gamma   90.00
#
_symmetry.space_group_name_H-M   'P 1'
#
loop_
_entity.id
_entity.type
_entity.pdbx_description
1 polymer ?
#
loop_
_entity_poly.entity_id
_entity_poly.type
_entity_poly.pdbx_seq_one_letter_code
_entity_poly.pdbx_strand_id
1 'polypeptide(L)'
;MNNPDYRQFTTTLAERSDQPVAAFDALRALSEATVGVKLFTVMTFDPKTRMAQRIYSNMPDAYPVSGTKPANPTDWSRLVLEEKKTFVANDIAGIAKVFDDYELIRSLGCESVMNVPIIVASEVIGTINCLHEAGFYTPEKIKAAEALKLPGALCLLLQQRNSSSGDR
;
A
#
# COMPACT_ATOMS: atom_id res chain seq x y z
N MET A 1 -22.42 -4.37 5.77
CA MET A 1 -21.21 -3.82 5.11
C MET A 1 -21.42 -3.89 3.60
N ASN A 2 -21.32 -2.75 2.92
CA ASN A 2 -21.34 -2.79 1.45
C ASN A 2 -20.05 -3.45 0.96
N ASN A 3 -20.18 -4.51 0.15
CA ASN A 3 -19.03 -5.07 -0.54
C ASN A 3 -18.45 -4.00 -1.49
N PRO A 4 -17.11 -3.88 -1.61
CA PRO A 4 -16.51 -2.98 -2.57
C PRO A 4 -16.99 -3.25 -3.99
N ASP A 5 -17.21 -2.19 -4.76
CA ASP A 5 -17.57 -2.31 -6.17
C ASP A 5 -16.31 -2.47 -7.02
N TYR A 6 -16.02 -3.68 -7.44
CA TYR A 6 -14.84 -4.00 -8.25
C TYR A 6 -15.01 -3.75 -9.76
N ARG A 7 -16.16 -3.27 -10.24
CA ARG A 7 -16.44 -3.17 -11.68
C ARG A 7 -15.45 -2.28 -12.40
N GLN A 8 -15.22 -1.07 -11.89
CA GLN A 8 -14.26 -0.14 -12.49
C GLN A 8 -12.83 -0.68 -12.41
N PHE A 9 -12.43 -1.24 -11.28
CA PHE A 9 -11.12 -1.87 -11.11
C PHE A 9 -10.91 -2.99 -12.14
N THR A 10 -11.88 -3.88 -12.29
CA THR A 10 -11.83 -5.00 -13.24
C THR A 10 -11.73 -4.52 -14.69
N THR A 11 -12.49 -3.50 -15.06
CA THR A 11 -12.44 -2.90 -16.41
C THR A 11 -11.04 -2.34 -16.69
N THR A 12 -10.51 -1.53 -15.78
CA THR A 12 -9.16 -0.95 -15.92
C THR A 12 -8.06 -2.01 -15.96
N LEU A 13 -8.18 -3.05 -15.13
CA LEU A 13 -7.22 -4.15 -15.11
C LEU A 13 -7.17 -4.93 -16.44
N ALA A 14 -8.29 -4.99 -17.16
CA ALA A 14 -8.38 -5.68 -18.45
C ALA A 14 -7.78 -4.89 -19.63
N GLU A 15 -7.54 -3.58 -19.47
CA GLU A 15 -6.95 -2.74 -20.50
C GLU A 15 -5.46 -3.02 -20.67
N ARG A 16 -4.93 -2.75 -21.87
CA ARG A 16 -3.51 -2.96 -22.19
C ARG A 16 -2.64 -1.73 -22.02
N SER A 17 -3.23 -0.54 -22.18
CA SER A 17 -2.52 0.74 -22.10
C SER A 17 -2.18 1.12 -20.66
N ASP A 18 -1.05 1.79 -20.50
CA ASP A 18 -0.60 2.43 -19.27
C ASP A 18 -0.45 1.50 -18.07
N GLN A 19 -0.31 0.19 -18.31
CA GLN A 19 -0.09 -0.79 -17.24
C GLN A 19 1.38 -0.82 -16.80
N PRO A 20 1.66 -0.95 -15.51
CA PRO A 20 0.72 -1.23 -14.39
C PRO A 20 0.15 0.02 -13.71
N VAL A 21 0.49 1.22 -14.15
CA VAL A 21 0.08 2.48 -13.50
C VAL A 21 -1.44 2.62 -13.44
N ALA A 22 -2.14 2.31 -14.54
CA ALA A 22 -3.60 2.35 -14.58
C ALA A 22 -4.24 1.42 -13.53
N ALA A 23 -3.69 0.23 -13.31
CA ALA A 23 -4.16 -0.68 -12.26
C ALA A 23 -3.94 -0.12 -10.85
N PHE A 24 -2.81 0.56 -10.60
CA PHE A 24 -2.57 1.22 -9.32
C PHE A 24 -3.48 2.43 -9.10
N ASP A 25 -3.78 3.22 -10.13
CA ASP A 25 -4.76 4.31 -10.05
C ASP A 25 -6.16 3.78 -9.71
N ALA A 26 -6.56 2.68 -10.33
CA ALA A 26 -7.83 2.01 -10.01
C ALA A 26 -7.84 1.44 -8.59
N LEU A 27 -6.72 0.87 -8.12
CA LEU A 27 -6.56 0.40 -6.74
C LEU A 27 -6.67 1.55 -5.73
N ARG A 28 -6.07 2.71 -6.02
CA ARG A 28 -6.20 3.92 -5.21
C ARG A 28 -7.67 4.35 -5.13
N ALA A 29 -8.36 4.45 -6.25
CA ALA A 29 -9.78 4.84 -6.29
C ALA A 29 -10.66 3.86 -5.50
N LEU A 30 -10.40 2.56 -5.62
CA LEU A 30 -11.09 1.52 -4.84
C LEU A 30 -10.80 1.66 -3.34
N SER A 31 -9.55 1.95 -2.96
CA SER A 31 -9.15 2.16 -1.57
C SER A 31 -9.83 3.39 -0.97
N GLU A 32 -9.90 4.49 -1.74
CA GLU A 32 -10.62 5.69 -1.33
C GLU A 32 -12.10 5.41 -1.06
N ALA A 33 -12.77 4.70 -1.96
CA ALA A 33 -14.17 4.33 -1.81
C ALA A 33 -14.43 3.34 -0.66
N THR A 34 -13.45 2.48 -0.34
CA THR A 34 -13.62 1.40 0.65
C THR A 34 -13.27 1.86 2.07
N VAL A 35 -12.14 2.53 2.25
CA VAL A 35 -11.60 2.90 3.57
C VAL A 35 -11.36 4.39 3.74
N GLY A 36 -11.22 5.14 2.64
CA GLY A 36 -10.80 6.54 2.63
C GLY A 36 -9.28 6.68 2.66
N VAL A 37 -8.71 7.46 1.74
CA VAL A 37 -7.28 7.74 1.69
C VAL A 37 -7.02 9.18 1.28
N LYS A 38 -6.02 9.80 1.90
CA LYS A 38 -5.50 11.12 1.52
C LYS A 38 -4.15 10.96 0.80
N LEU A 39 -3.21 10.29 1.43
CA LEU A 39 -2.00 9.80 0.80
C LEU A 39 -2.09 8.29 0.64
N PHE A 40 -1.90 7.83 -0.60
CA PHE A 40 -1.93 6.42 -0.96
C PHE A 40 -0.63 6.00 -1.62
N THR A 41 0.02 4.99 -1.09
CA THR A 41 1.23 4.43 -1.69
C THR A 41 1.17 2.91 -1.76
N VAL A 42 1.94 2.34 -2.67
CA VAL A 42 2.16 0.90 -2.77
C VAL A 42 3.65 0.61 -2.72
N MET A 43 4.03 -0.35 -1.90
CA MET A 43 5.40 -0.86 -1.81
C MET A 43 5.45 -2.31 -2.24
N THR A 44 6.49 -2.67 -2.99
CA THR A 44 6.91 -4.05 -3.16
C THR A 44 7.81 -4.48 -2.00
N PHE A 45 7.82 -5.76 -1.72
CA PHE A 45 8.76 -6.40 -0.80
C PHE A 45 9.22 -7.73 -1.41
N ASP A 46 10.53 -7.92 -1.48
CA ASP A 46 11.12 -9.19 -1.88
C ASP A 46 11.50 -9.99 -0.61
N PRO A 47 10.81 -11.10 -0.32
CA PRO A 47 11.05 -11.88 0.88
C PRO A 47 12.44 -12.56 0.89
N LYS A 48 13.06 -12.77 -0.27
CA LYS A 48 14.38 -13.41 -0.38
C LYS A 48 15.51 -12.44 -0.05
N THR A 49 15.46 -11.24 -0.63
CA THR A 49 16.50 -10.21 -0.45
C THR A 49 16.17 -9.28 0.71
N ARG A 50 14.94 -9.29 1.21
CA ARG A 50 14.37 -8.35 2.20
C ARG A 50 14.44 -6.89 1.74
N MET A 51 14.41 -6.65 0.44
CA MET A 51 14.41 -5.32 -0.15
C MET A 51 12.99 -4.82 -0.38
N ALA A 52 12.77 -3.56 -0.10
CA ALA A 52 11.49 -2.87 -0.29
C ALA A 52 11.65 -1.68 -1.24
N GLN A 53 10.60 -1.37 -1.99
CA GLN A 53 10.56 -0.24 -2.90
C GLN A 53 9.16 0.37 -2.95
N ARG A 54 9.05 1.70 -2.84
CA ARG A 54 7.80 2.40 -3.14
C ARG A 54 7.66 2.51 -4.65
N ILE A 55 6.66 1.85 -5.21
CA ILE A 55 6.43 1.79 -6.67
C ILE A 55 5.28 2.67 -7.14
N TYR A 56 4.43 3.13 -6.23
CA TYR A 56 3.29 4.01 -6.53
C TYR A 56 3.06 5.02 -5.41
N SER A 57 2.69 6.23 -5.79
CA SER A 57 2.23 7.30 -4.90
C SER A 57 1.20 8.15 -5.64
N ASN A 58 0.10 8.51 -4.97
CA ASN A 58 -0.87 9.48 -5.51
C ASN A 58 -0.43 10.94 -5.32
N MET A 59 0.68 11.16 -4.63
CA MET A 59 1.31 12.47 -4.44
C MET A 59 2.79 12.42 -4.86
N PRO A 60 3.10 12.13 -6.14
CA PRO A 60 4.47 11.82 -6.56
C PRO A 60 5.46 12.98 -6.39
N ASP A 61 4.99 14.22 -6.43
CA ASP A 61 5.85 15.41 -6.24
C ASP A 61 6.26 15.59 -4.78
N ALA A 62 5.34 15.33 -3.83
CA ALA A 62 5.56 15.53 -2.40
C ALA A 62 6.05 14.25 -1.69
N TYR A 63 5.59 13.09 -2.15
CA TYR A 63 5.92 11.78 -1.58
C TYR A 63 6.21 10.78 -2.71
N PRO A 64 7.40 10.88 -3.33
CA PRO A 64 7.69 10.21 -4.60
C PRO A 64 7.88 8.69 -4.45
N VAL A 65 7.83 8.01 -5.59
CA VAL A 65 8.39 6.66 -5.70
C VAL A 65 9.87 6.66 -5.31
N SER A 66 10.37 5.56 -4.82
CA SER A 66 11.73 5.47 -4.27
C SER A 66 12.54 4.37 -4.95
N GLY A 67 13.86 4.43 -4.78
CA GLY A 67 14.73 3.31 -5.07
C GLY A 67 14.50 2.16 -4.08
N THR A 68 15.10 1.02 -4.37
CA THR A 68 15.09 -0.15 -3.51
C THR A 68 15.96 0.08 -2.27
N LYS A 69 15.45 -0.27 -1.10
CA LYS A 69 16.18 -0.18 0.18
C LYS A 69 15.89 -1.41 1.04
N PRO A 70 16.82 -1.79 1.95
CA PRO A 70 16.56 -2.89 2.88
C PRO A 70 15.43 -2.53 3.84
N ALA A 71 14.60 -3.53 4.17
CA ALA A 71 13.63 -3.43 5.24
C ALA A 71 14.36 -3.56 6.59
N ASN A 72 14.42 -2.47 7.34
CA ASN A 72 15.05 -2.47 8.66
C ASN A 72 14.25 -3.32 9.66
N PRO A 73 14.92 -4.04 10.58
CA PRO A 73 14.24 -4.77 11.65
C PRO A 73 13.66 -3.78 12.68
N THR A 74 12.36 -3.58 12.60
CA THR A 74 11.57 -2.69 13.47
C THR A 74 10.32 -3.43 13.96
N ASP A 75 9.62 -2.87 14.94
CA ASP A 75 8.31 -3.41 15.35
C ASP A 75 7.31 -3.45 14.20
N TRP A 76 7.39 -2.48 13.28
CA TRP A 76 6.59 -2.47 12.06
C TRP A 76 6.92 -3.66 11.16
N SER A 77 8.20 -3.89 10.86
CA SER A 77 8.61 -5.00 9.98
C SER A 77 8.26 -6.36 10.59
N ARG A 78 8.41 -6.52 11.91
CA ARG A 78 7.97 -7.72 12.60
C ARG A 78 6.47 -7.95 12.45
N LEU A 79 5.65 -6.93 12.71
CA LEU A 79 4.20 -7.03 12.63
C LEU A 79 3.71 -7.28 11.20
N VAL A 80 4.21 -6.49 10.23
CA VAL A 80 3.69 -6.48 8.85
C VAL A 80 4.32 -7.58 8.00
N LEU A 81 5.64 -7.79 8.10
CA LEU A 81 6.34 -8.71 7.21
C LEU A 81 6.43 -10.14 7.78
N GLU A 82 6.55 -10.30 9.11
CA GLU A 82 6.71 -11.61 9.74
C GLU A 82 5.38 -12.15 10.28
N GLU A 83 4.65 -11.35 11.06
CA GLU A 83 3.33 -11.73 11.58
C GLU A 83 2.20 -11.55 10.55
N LYS A 84 2.47 -10.86 9.42
CA LYS A 84 1.55 -10.66 8.29
C LYS A 84 0.24 -9.97 8.70
N LYS A 85 0.33 -9.03 9.63
CA LYS A 85 -0.79 -8.28 10.19
C LYS A 85 -0.79 -6.85 9.69
N THR A 86 -1.97 -6.28 9.56
CA THR A 86 -2.15 -4.87 9.26
C THR A 86 -1.63 -4.01 10.42
N PHE A 87 -0.73 -3.06 10.10
CA PHE A 87 -0.28 -2.04 11.05
C PHE A 87 -1.21 -0.84 11.00
N VAL A 88 -1.54 -0.27 12.16
CA VAL A 88 -2.32 0.95 12.27
C VAL A 88 -1.72 1.85 13.34
N ALA A 89 -1.54 3.14 13.02
CA ALA A 89 -1.31 4.19 13.97
C ALA A 89 -2.28 5.34 13.66
N ASN A 90 -2.98 5.83 14.69
CA ASN A 90 -4.03 6.84 14.54
C ASN A 90 -3.64 8.22 15.09
N ASP A 91 -2.36 8.41 15.41
CA ASP A 91 -1.76 9.68 15.78
C ASP A 91 -0.32 9.79 15.29
N ILE A 92 0.18 11.03 15.25
CA ILE A 92 1.54 11.29 14.76
C ILE A 92 2.62 10.68 15.66
N ALA A 93 2.36 10.54 16.96
CA ALA A 93 3.30 9.92 17.89
C ALA A 93 3.49 8.43 17.59
N GLY A 94 2.41 7.73 17.24
CA GLY A 94 2.45 6.33 16.78
C GLY A 94 3.19 6.17 15.46
N ILE A 95 2.99 7.10 14.51
CA ILE A 95 3.72 7.11 13.23
C ILE A 95 5.21 7.33 13.46
N ALA A 96 5.59 8.31 14.29
CA ALA A 96 6.98 8.66 14.57
C ALA A 96 7.79 7.52 15.22
N LYS A 97 7.13 6.55 15.86
CA LYS A 97 7.81 5.37 16.43
C LYS A 97 8.37 4.42 15.37
N VAL A 98 7.83 4.46 14.14
CA VAL A 98 8.14 3.47 13.09
C VAL A 98 8.58 4.09 11.78
N PHE A 99 8.31 5.38 11.54
CA PHE A 99 8.65 6.08 10.31
C PHE A 99 9.44 7.35 10.58
N ASP A 100 10.66 7.43 10.05
CA ASP A 100 11.56 8.58 10.21
C ASP A 100 11.06 9.83 9.45
N ASP A 101 10.24 9.63 8.41
CA ASP A 101 9.66 10.70 7.59
C ASP A 101 8.30 11.21 8.12
N TYR A 102 8.03 11.02 9.40
CA TYR A 102 6.74 11.41 10.03
C TYR A 102 6.44 12.91 9.92
N GLU A 103 7.45 13.78 9.93
CA GLU A 103 7.26 15.22 9.74
C GLU A 103 6.77 15.56 8.33
N LEU A 104 7.31 14.89 7.32
CA LEU A 104 6.82 15.00 5.95
C LEU A 104 5.39 14.50 5.85
N ILE A 105 5.09 13.33 6.40
CA ILE A 105 3.73 12.75 6.45
C ILE A 105 2.76 13.75 7.08
N ARG A 106 3.13 14.35 8.22
CA ARG A 106 2.33 15.37 8.90
C ARG A 106 2.12 16.62 8.04
N SER A 107 3.16 17.08 7.34
CA SER A 107 3.07 18.26 6.46
C SER A 107 2.09 18.07 5.31
N LEU A 108 1.83 16.83 4.90
CA LEU A 108 0.82 16.45 3.90
C LEU A 108 -0.60 16.35 4.50
N GLY A 109 -0.76 16.68 5.77
CA GLY A 109 -2.02 16.63 6.49
C GLY A 109 -2.43 15.20 6.89
N CYS A 110 -1.46 14.30 7.07
CA CYS A 110 -1.66 12.93 7.49
C CYS A 110 -1.11 12.71 8.90
N GLU A 111 -1.94 12.19 9.78
CA GLU A 111 -1.59 11.86 11.18
C GLU A 111 -2.09 10.46 11.57
N SER A 112 -2.65 9.70 10.62
CA SER A 112 -2.95 8.28 10.78
C SER A 112 -2.45 7.49 9.58
N VAL A 113 -2.11 6.23 9.81
CA VAL A 113 -1.61 5.31 8.79
C VAL A 113 -2.19 3.92 9.01
N MET A 114 -2.49 3.25 7.92
CA MET A 114 -2.82 1.82 7.87
C MET A 114 -1.97 1.17 6.77
N ASN A 115 -1.13 0.21 7.13
CA ASN A 115 -0.34 -0.56 6.19
C ASN A 115 -0.90 -1.99 6.12
N VAL A 116 -1.41 -2.36 4.96
CA VAL A 116 -2.05 -3.65 4.70
C VAL A 116 -1.07 -4.56 3.96
N PRO A 117 -0.58 -5.66 4.58
CA PRO A 117 0.29 -6.60 3.89
C PRO A 117 -0.47 -7.37 2.82
N ILE A 118 0.14 -7.49 1.66
CA ILE A 118 -0.34 -8.30 0.54
C ILE A 118 0.41 -9.62 0.53
N ILE A 119 -0.32 -10.68 0.76
CA ILE A 119 0.23 -12.03 0.98
C ILE A 119 -0.16 -12.92 -0.19
N VAL A 120 0.83 -13.54 -0.82
CA VAL A 120 0.64 -14.53 -1.89
C VAL A 120 1.54 -15.72 -1.59
N ALA A 121 1.00 -16.92 -1.68
CA ALA A 121 1.74 -18.16 -1.39
C ALA A 121 2.49 -18.13 -0.05
N SER A 122 1.85 -17.63 1.00
CA SER A 122 2.39 -17.47 2.35
C SER A 122 3.53 -16.44 2.49
N GLU A 123 3.84 -15.66 1.48
CA GLU A 123 4.86 -14.61 1.52
C GLU A 123 4.22 -13.23 1.37
N VAL A 124 4.74 -12.24 2.12
CA VAL A 124 4.39 -10.83 1.89
C VAL A 124 5.16 -10.36 0.66
N ILE A 125 4.44 -9.95 -0.38
CA ILE A 125 5.03 -9.45 -1.64
C ILE A 125 5.01 -7.91 -1.75
N GLY A 126 4.34 -7.27 -0.82
CA GLY A 126 4.24 -5.81 -0.74
C GLY A 126 3.20 -5.35 0.26
N THR A 127 2.98 -4.04 0.30
CA THR A 127 1.99 -3.40 1.16
C THR A 127 1.19 -2.33 0.42
N ILE A 128 -0.09 -2.22 0.74
CA ILE A 128 -0.90 -1.04 0.46
C ILE A 128 -0.85 -0.14 1.69
N ASN A 129 -0.53 1.13 1.49
CA ASN A 129 -0.38 2.10 2.56
C ASN A 129 -1.41 3.22 2.39
N CYS A 130 -2.31 3.32 3.35
CA CYS A 130 -3.38 4.31 3.40
C CYS A 130 -3.10 5.28 4.54
N LEU A 131 -3.03 6.58 4.24
CA LEU A 131 -2.80 7.62 5.24
C LEU A 131 -3.91 8.67 5.19
N HIS A 132 -4.29 9.19 6.35
CA HIS A 132 -5.34 10.20 6.51
C HIS A 132 -5.11 11.05 7.77
N GLU A 133 -6.04 11.93 8.10
CA GLU A 133 -6.01 12.72 9.34
C GLU A 133 -6.03 11.85 10.60
N ALA A 134 -5.73 12.45 11.75
CA ALA A 134 -5.68 11.76 13.04
C ALA A 134 -7.00 11.02 13.35
N GLY A 135 -6.90 9.81 13.91
CA GLY A 135 -8.06 9.01 14.35
C GLY A 135 -8.91 8.42 13.24
N PHE A 136 -8.45 8.49 11.98
CA PHE A 136 -9.30 8.16 10.83
C PHE A 136 -9.58 6.67 10.66
N TYR A 137 -8.59 5.80 10.94
CA TYR A 137 -8.72 4.35 10.71
C TYR A 137 -9.35 3.65 11.91
N THR A 138 -10.69 3.61 11.91
CA THR A 138 -11.51 2.88 12.90
C THR A 138 -11.43 1.37 12.70
N PRO A 139 -11.83 0.56 13.71
CA PRO A 139 -11.91 -0.90 13.56
C PRO A 139 -12.72 -1.36 12.35
N GLU A 140 -13.81 -0.65 12.00
CA GLU A 140 -14.64 -0.96 10.83
C GLU A 140 -13.87 -0.74 9.52
N LYS A 141 -13.10 0.36 9.42
CA LYS A 141 -12.25 0.65 8.25
C LYS A 141 -11.10 -0.35 8.11
N ILE A 142 -10.50 -0.74 9.22
CA ILE A 142 -9.45 -1.77 9.25
C ILE A 142 -10.02 -3.10 8.74
N LYS A 143 -11.22 -3.48 9.17
CA LYS A 143 -11.90 -4.67 8.68
C LYS A 143 -12.25 -4.56 7.19
N ALA A 144 -12.72 -3.40 6.74
CA ALA A 144 -13.03 -3.16 5.33
C ALA A 144 -11.79 -3.25 4.43
N ALA A 145 -10.60 -2.91 4.94
CA ALA A 145 -9.34 -3.00 4.21
C ALA A 145 -8.96 -4.43 3.77
N GLU A 146 -9.52 -5.46 4.41
CA GLU A 146 -9.32 -6.86 3.97
C GLU A 146 -9.76 -7.07 2.51
N ALA A 147 -10.77 -6.33 2.05
CA ALA A 147 -11.25 -6.39 0.67
C ALA A 147 -10.25 -5.84 -0.36
N LEU A 148 -9.22 -5.10 0.07
CA LEU A 148 -8.18 -4.54 -0.79
C LEU A 148 -7.05 -5.54 -1.08
N LYS A 149 -6.96 -6.64 -0.33
CA LYS A 149 -5.87 -7.61 -0.48
C LYS A 149 -5.87 -8.31 -1.83
N LEU A 150 -7.04 -8.71 -2.33
CA LEU A 150 -7.14 -9.36 -3.64
C LEU A 150 -6.78 -8.40 -4.79
N PRO A 151 -7.38 -7.22 -4.94
CA PRO A 151 -6.97 -6.27 -5.99
C PRO A 151 -5.52 -5.81 -5.83
N GLY A 152 -5.02 -5.65 -4.60
CA GLY A 152 -3.62 -5.36 -4.34
C GLY A 152 -2.68 -6.45 -4.83
N ALA A 153 -3.01 -7.72 -4.61
CA ALA A 153 -2.24 -8.85 -5.10
C ALA A 153 -2.19 -8.87 -6.64
N LEU A 154 -3.31 -8.62 -7.31
CA LEU A 154 -3.35 -8.53 -8.78
C LEU A 154 -2.45 -7.42 -9.32
N CYS A 155 -2.46 -6.24 -8.70
CA CYS A 155 -1.59 -5.13 -9.10
C CYS A 155 -0.10 -5.45 -8.91
N LEU A 156 0.28 -6.04 -7.77
CA LEU A 156 1.67 -6.42 -7.49
C LEU A 156 2.17 -7.53 -8.41
N LEU A 157 1.35 -8.53 -8.70
CA LEU A 157 1.69 -9.58 -9.66
C LEU A 157 1.83 -9.04 -11.08
N LEU A 158 0.97 -8.08 -11.48
CA LEU A 158 1.09 -7.39 -12.77
C LEU A 158 2.40 -6.59 -12.86
N GLN A 159 2.78 -5.91 -11.78
CA GLN A 159 4.07 -5.21 -11.67
C GLN A 159 5.25 -6.15 -11.89
N GLN A 160 5.25 -7.31 -11.22
CA GLN A 160 6.30 -8.31 -11.36
C GLN A 160 6.41 -8.84 -12.80
N ARG A 161 5.27 -9.11 -13.43
CA ARG A 161 5.21 -9.55 -14.84
C ARG A 161 5.85 -8.52 -15.78
N ASN A 162 5.52 -7.23 -15.60
CA ASN A 162 6.05 -6.17 -16.46
C ASN A 162 7.56 -5.95 -16.26
N SER A 163 8.05 -6.05 -15.03
CA SER A 163 9.49 -5.96 -14.71
C SER A 163 10.30 -7.09 -15.36
N SER A 164 9.74 -8.31 -15.37
CA SER A 164 10.39 -9.48 -16.01
C SER A 164 10.36 -9.43 -17.54
N SER A 165 9.48 -8.63 -18.15
CA SER A 165 9.38 -8.51 -19.62
C SER A 165 10.30 -7.42 -20.18
N GLY A 166 10.86 -6.54 -19.35
CA GLY A 166 11.81 -5.49 -19.74
C GLY A 166 13.27 -5.95 -19.85
N ASP A 167 13.59 -7.15 -19.41
CA ASP A 167 14.95 -7.75 -19.43
C ASP A 167 15.20 -8.67 -20.66
N ARG A 168 14.43 -8.53 -21.75
CA ARG A 168 14.63 -9.30 -22.98
C ARG A 168 14.96 -8.42 -24.16
#